data_b121911a9bd8a73ef36675163e941963
#
_entry.id   b121911a9bd8a73ef36675163e941963
#
_cell.length_a   1.000
_cell.length_b   1.000
_cell.length_c   1.000
_cell.angle_alpha   90.00
_cell.angle_beta   90.00
_cell.angle_gamma   90.00
#
_symmetry.space_group_name_H-M   'P 1'
#
loop_
_entity.id
_entity.type
_entity.pdbx_description
1 polymer ?
#
loop_
_entity_poly.entity_id
_entity_poly.type
_entity_poly.pdbx_seq_one_letter_code
_entity_poly.pdbx_strand_id
1 'polypeptide(L)'
;MQEIAPYDWREFFTQRVQTHGPGAPLGGLENSGWKLIFTDTPNESREASEVAMHLTDVQFSLGFLVRDPGGENGDEVIDVIPGSPAAQAGIAPGMKLVAVNGRRWNPDDLHAAIRQAHEKREIIELLIENEDFFRTYRVDYQGGERHPHLERISGKPDLLSDIAKMKAAPVPVTRD
;
A
#
# COMPACT_ATOMS: atom_id res chain seq x y z
N MET A 1 -14.88 31.08 -1.58
CA MET A 1 -14.29 30.00 -2.40
C MET A 1 -14.72 30.08 -3.86
N GLN A 2 -16.00 30.27 -4.19
CA GLN A 2 -16.43 30.35 -5.60
C GLN A 2 -15.83 31.53 -6.39
N GLU A 3 -15.50 32.66 -5.72
CA GLU A 3 -14.84 33.81 -6.36
C GLU A 3 -13.37 33.55 -6.74
N ILE A 4 -12.69 32.62 -6.03
CA ILE A 4 -11.27 32.31 -6.26
C ILE A 4 -11.12 31.13 -7.21
N ALA A 5 -12.01 30.15 -7.08
CA ALA A 5 -12.06 28.98 -7.94
C ALA A 5 -13.52 28.57 -8.16
N PRO A 6 -14.10 28.87 -9.35
CA PRO A 6 -15.46 28.48 -9.67
C PRO A 6 -15.54 26.95 -9.79
N TYR A 7 -16.11 26.32 -8.78
CA TYR A 7 -16.25 24.87 -8.66
C TYR A 7 -17.48 24.56 -7.81
N ASP A 8 -18.15 23.44 -8.02
CA ASP A 8 -19.24 23.01 -7.15
C ASP A 8 -18.67 22.43 -5.83
N TRP A 9 -18.31 23.35 -4.93
CA TRP A 9 -17.76 23.00 -3.62
C TRP A 9 -18.76 22.25 -2.73
N ARG A 10 -20.06 22.48 -2.93
CA ARG A 10 -21.09 21.76 -2.17
C ARG A 10 -21.08 20.30 -2.54
N GLU A 11 -21.17 19.99 -3.82
CA GLU A 11 -21.11 18.61 -4.34
C GLU A 11 -19.80 17.93 -3.94
N PHE A 12 -18.67 18.62 -4.10
CA PHE A 12 -17.36 18.14 -3.70
C PHE A 12 -17.29 17.71 -2.24
N PHE A 13 -17.75 18.54 -1.30
CA PHE A 13 -17.73 18.20 0.12
C PHE A 13 -18.78 17.14 0.47
N THR A 14 -19.95 17.17 -0.14
CA THR A 14 -20.98 16.14 0.06
C THR A 14 -20.43 14.76 -0.31
N GLN A 15 -19.82 14.64 -1.47
CA GLN A 15 -19.22 13.36 -1.92
C GLN A 15 -18.09 12.89 -1.03
N ARG A 16 -17.28 13.79 -0.44
CA ARG A 16 -16.12 13.41 0.37
C ARG A 16 -16.40 13.19 1.85
N VAL A 17 -17.43 13.81 2.38
CA VAL A 17 -17.74 13.77 3.82
C VAL A 17 -18.94 12.87 4.11
N GLN A 18 -19.93 12.84 3.21
CA GLN A 18 -21.18 12.13 3.44
C GLN A 18 -21.28 10.79 2.69
N THR A 19 -20.46 10.60 1.66
CA THR A 19 -20.51 9.35 0.88
C THR A 19 -19.59 8.32 1.50
N HIS A 20 -20.14 7.18 1.87
CA HIS A 20 -19.39 6.01 2.34
C HIS A 20 -19.24 5.05 1.14
N GLY A 21 -18.01 4.87 0.68
CA GLY A 21 -17.71 3.96 -0.42
C GLY A 21 -16.36 3.26 -0.22
N PRO A 22 -16.13 2.12 -0.87
CA PRO A 22 -14.84 1.47 -0.83
C PRO A 22 -13.80 2.29 -1.59
N GLY A 23 -12.71 2.61 -0.93
CA GLY A 23 -11.54 3.26 -1.53
C GLY A 23 -11.52 4.79 -1.46
N ALA A 24 -10.35 5.34 -1.73
CA ALA A 24 -10.13 6.79 -1.75
C ALA A 24 -10.71 7.43 -3.02
N PRO A 25 -11.26 8.65 -2.94
CA PRO A 25 -11.79 9.35 -4.11
C PRO A 25 -10.64 9.82 -5.02
N LEU A 26 -10.43 9.14 -6.14
CA LEU A 26 -9.33 9.41 -7.09
C LEU A 26 -9.61 10.52 -8.11
N GLY A 27 -10.81 11.12 -8.13
CA GLY A 27 -11.19 12.14 -9.11
C GLY A 27 -10.26 13.35 -9.17
N GLY A 28 -9.65 13.75 -8.06
CA GLY A 28 -8.64 14.81 -8.04
C GLY A 28 -7.37 14.42 -8.79
N LEU A 29 -6.94 13.18 -8.68
CA LEU A 29 -5.80 12.64 -9.40
C LEU A 29 -6.09 12.59 -10.90
N GLU A 30 -7.24 12.06 -11.29
CA GLU A 30 -7.64 11.97 -12.70
C GLU A 30 -7.81 13.35 -13.36
N ASN A 31 -8.33 14.33 -12.62
CA ASN A 31 -8.44 15.72 -13.08
C ASN A 31 -7.06 16.39 -13.19
N SER A 32 -6.07 15.96 -12.44
CA SER A 32 -4.69 16.44 -12.56
C SER A 32 -3.91 15.85 -13.75
N GLY A 33 -4.55 14.98 -14.53
CA GLY A 33 -3.97 14.33 -15.71
C GLY A 33 -3.18 13.07 -15.41
N TRP A 34 -3.42 12.45 -14.23
CA TRP A 34 -2.79 11.22 -13.81
C TRP A 34 -3.83 10.18 -13.37
N LYS A 35 -3.49 8.92 -13.44
CA LYS A 35 -4.29 7.83 -12.87
C LYS A 35 -3.43 6.91 -12.03
N LEU A 36 -4.03 6.32 -11.01
CA LEU A 36 -3.42 5.26 -10.23
C LEU A 36 -3.59 3.94 -10.97
N ILE A 37 -2.48 3.25 -11.20
CA ILE A 37 -2.45 1.88 -11.72
C ILE A 37 -1.70 0.98 -10.76
N PHE A 38 -1.86 -0.33 -10.92
CA PHE A 38 -1.10 -1.32 -10.17
C PHE A 38 -0.37 -2.23 -11.15
N THR A 39 0.92 -2.44 -10.89
CA THR A 39 1.78 -3.33 -11.66
C THR A 39 2.46 -4.35 -10.74
N ASP A 40 3.12 -5.33 -11.30
CA ASP A 40 3.99 -6.29 -10.59
C ASP A 40 5.41 -5.74 -10.35
N THR A 41 5.71 -4.59 -10.90
CA THR A 41 7.01 -3.93 -10.74
C THR A 41 6.99 -3.08 -9.47
N PRO A 42 7.98 -3.25 -8.56
CA PRO A 42 8.08 -2.43 -7.37
C PRO A 42 8.22 -0.93 -7.67
N ASN A 43 7.78 -0.11 -6.72
CA ASN A 43 7.92 1.33 -6.77
C ASN A 43 9.16 1.74 -5.96
N GLU A 44 10.20 2.26 -6.60
CA GLU A 44 11.48 2.61 -5.98
C GLU A 44 11.35 3.46 -4.70
N SER A 45 10.41 4.42 -4.69
CA SER A 45 10.18 5.27 -3.52
C SER A 45 9.59 4.48 -2.34
N ARG A 46 8.74 3.51 -2.61
CA ARG A 46 8.17 2.63 -1.58
C ARG A 46 9.20 1.64 -1.06
N GLU A 47 9.96 1.00 -1.94
CA GLU A 47 11.05 0.11 -1.55
C GLU A 47 12.06 0.82 -0.64
N ALA A 48 12.47 2.05 -1.01
CA ALA A 48 13.35 2.86 -0.16
C ALA A 48 12.72 3.17 1.21
N SER A 49 11.40 3.39 1.26
CA SER A 49 10.67 3.62 2.52
C SER A 49 10.56 2.35 3.35
N GLU A 50 10.28 1.20 2.74
CA GLU A 50 10.22 -0.10 3.42
C GLU A 50 11.56 -0.42 4.07
N VAL A 51 12.66 -0.29 3.32
CA VAL A 51 14.02 -0.50 3.85
C VAL A 51 14.33 0.47 5.00
N ALA A 52 14.01 1.76 4.86
CA ALA A 52 14.28 2.76 5.89
C ALA A 52 13.48 2.55 7.19
N MET A 53 12.27 2.00 7.08
CA MET A 53 11.38 1.76 8.21
C MET A 53 11.43 0.32 8.73
N HIS A 54 12.18 -0.56 8.09
CA HIS A 54 12.21 -2.01 8.37
C HIS A 54 10.82 -2.64 8.34
N LEU A 55 10.13 -2.46 7.22
CA LEU A 55 8.77 -2.92 6.99
C LEU A 55 8.68 -3.67 5.67
N THR A 56 7.81 -4.65 5.64
CA THR A 56 7.37 -5.32 4.40
C THR A 56 5.91 -4.97 4.15
N ASP A 57 5.65 -4.28 3.03
CA ASP A 57 4.33 -3.75 2.69
C ASP A 57 3.67 -4.58 1.58
N VAL A 58 2.77 -5.47 1.97
CA VAL A 58 1.93 -6.26 1.06
C VAL A 58 0.46 -5.83 1.10
N GLN A 59 0.19 -4.56 1.48
CA GLN A 59 -1.15 -4.03 1.64
C GLN A 59 -1.98 -4.08 0.36
N PHE A 60 -1.37 -3.89 -0.82
CA PHE A 60 -2.09 -3.94 -2.09
C PHE A 60 -2.24 -5.35 -2.68
N SER A 61 -1.55 -6.33 -2.11
CA SER A 61 -1.66 -7.75 -2.46
C SER A 61 -2.47 -8.48 -1.39
N LEU A 62 -1.85 -8.89 -0.31
CA LEU A 62 -2.49 -9.66 0.76
C LEU A 62 -3.31 -8.78 1.71
N GLY A 63 -2.99 -7.48 1.80
CA GLY A 63 -3.73 -6.52 2.61
C GLY A 63 -3.18 -6.29 4.00
N PHE A 64 -1.87 -6.47 4.24
CA PHE A 64 -1.26 -6.17 5.53
C PHE A 64 0.14 -5.55 5.40
N LEU A 65 0.57 -4.94 6.50
CA LEU A 65 1.89 -4.39 6.72
C LEU A 65 2.54 -5.13 7.90
N VAL A 66 3.78 -5.56 7.76
CA VAL A 66 4.49 -6.32 8.79
C VAL A 66 5.89 -5.75 9.01
N ARG A 67 6.37 -5.77 10.27
CA ARG A 67 7.76 -5.43 10.60
C ARG A 67 8.70 -6.53 10.13
N ASP A 68 9.85 -6.13 9.60
CA ASP A 68 10.87 -7.08 9.18
C ASP A 68 11.42 -7.88 10.38
N PRO A 69 11.91 -9.10 10.15
CA PRO A 69 12.47 -9.93 11.20
C PRO A 69 13.68 -9.28 11.89
N GLY A 70 13.85 -9.54 13.19
CA GLY A 70 15.09 -9.27 13.93
C GLY A 70 15.17 -7.96 14.71
N GLY A 71 14.11 -7.13 14.72
CA GLY A 71 13.98 -5.97 15.60
C GLY A 71 13.28 -6.29 16.94
N GLU A 72 13.20 -5.32 17.85
CA GLU A 72 12.54 -5.45 19.17
C GLU A 72 11.06 -5.88 19.05
N ASN A 73 10.38 -5.46 17.98
CA ASN A 73 9.01 -5.89 17.63
C ASN A 73 8.99 -6.48 16.22
N GLY A 74 10.05 -7.19 15.83
CA GLY A 74 10.11 -7.87 14.54
C GLY A 74 8.96 -8.86 14.38
N ASP A 75 8.60 -9.13 13.13
CA ASP A 75 7.55 -10.08 12.75
C ASP A 75 6.12 -9.60 13.05
N GLU A 76 5.92 -8.43 13.70
CA GLU A 76 4.59 -7.92 14.07
C GLU A 76 3.82 -7.41 12.85
N VAL A 77 2.61 -7.90 12.68
CA VAL A 77 1.62 -7.34 11.75
C VAL A 77 1.11 -6.01 12.33
N ILE A 78 1.45 -4.90 11.67
CA ILE A 78 1.17 -3.54 12.16
C ILE A 78 -0.23 -3.10 11.75
N ASP A 79 -0.61 -3.42 10.52
CA ASP A 79 -1.87 -2.98 9.93
C ASP A 79 -2.44 -4.05 9.01
N VAL A 80 -3.78 -4.14 8.98
CA VAL A 80 -4.53 -5.05 8.09
C VAL A 80 -5.71 -4.30 7.50
N ILE A 81 -5.77 -4.25 6.18
CA ILE A 81 -6.85 -3.58 5.46
C ILE A 81 -8.16 -4.37 5.63
N PRO A 82 -9.23 -3.75 6.15
CA PRO A 82 -10.53 -4.41 6.27
C PRO A 82 -11.04 -4.96 4.93
N GLY A 83 -11.50 -6.21 4.95
CA GLY A 83 -12.00 -6.88 3.74
C GLY A 83 -10.92 -7.41 2.79
N SER A 84 -9.64 -7.23 3.12
CA SER A 84 -8.52 -7.81 2.37
C SER A 84 -8.45 -9.34 2.51
N PRO A 85 -7.67 -10.04 1.66
CA PRO A 85 -7.44 -11.47 1.80
C PRO A 85 -6.91 -11.88 3.18
N ALA A 86 -5.99 -11.11 3.76
CA ALA A 86 -5.48 -11.35 5.11
C ALA A 86 -6.56 -11.19 6.19
N ALA A 87 -7.36 -10.12 6.12
CA ALA A 87 -8.48 -9.91 7.04
C ALA A 87 -9.52 -11.03 6.93
N GLN A 88 -9.84 -11.48 5.72
CA GLN A 88 -10.78 -12.59 5.48
C GLN A 88 -10.26 -13.91 6.03
N ALA A 89 -8.94 -14.12 5.99
CA ALA A 89 -8.31 -15.29 6.61
C ALA A 89 -8.29 -15.20 8.15
N GLY A 90 -8.51 -14.01 8.73
CA GLY A 90 -8.55 -13.78 10.18
C GLY A 90 -7.25 -13.25 10.77
N ILE A 91 -6.35 -12.72 9.94
CA ILE A 91 -5.13 -12.04 10.38
C ILE A 91 -5.51 -10.63 10.87
N ALA A 92 -4.91 -10.20 11.96
CA ALA A 92 -5.18 -8.90 12.61
C ALA A 92 -3.88 -8.22 13.08
N PRO A 93 -3.90 -6.90 13.28
CA PRO A 93 -2.78 -6.18 13.89
C PRO A 93 -2.42 -6.73 15.27
N GLY A 94 -1.13 -6.70 15.61
CA GLY A 94 -0.56 -7.22 16.86
C GLY A 94 -0.19 -8.71 16.80
N MET A 95 -0.63 -9.46 15.80
CA MET A 95 -0.18 -10.81 15.54
C MET A 95 1.25 -10.83 14.97
N LYS A 96 1.98 -11.94 15.10
CA LYS A 96 3.34 -12.08 14.55
C LYS A 96 3.41 -13.13 13.45
N LEU A 97 4.01 -12.76 12.34
CA LEU A 97 4.25 -13.67 11.22
C LEU A 97 5.51 -14.52 11.50
N VAL A 98 5.34 -15.82 11.62
CA VAL A 98 6.43 -16.76 11.97
C VAL A 98 6.98 -17.48 10.74
N ALA A 99 6.08 -17.94 9.86
CA ALA A 99 6.49 -18.68 8.68
C ALA A 99 5.54 -18.47 7.50
N VAL A 100 6.07 -18.61 6.30
CA VAL A 100 5.34 -18.61 5.02
C VAL A 100 5.57 -19.95 4.35
N ASN A 101 4.49 -20.63 3.99
CA ASN A 101 4.51 -21.94 3.33
C ASN A 101 5.48 -22.94 4.03
N GLY A 102 5.45 -22.98 5.38
CA GLY A 102 6.22 -23.89 6.21
C GLY A 102 7.69 -23.52 6.40
N ARG A 103 8.16 -22.37 5.86
CA ARG A 103 9.53 -21.87 6.04
C ARG A 103 9.51 -20.63 6.92
N ARG A 104 10.55 -20.42 7.76
CA ARG A 104 10.70 -19.18 8.51
C ARG A 104 10.58 -18.02 7.53
N TRP A 105 9.72 -17.05 7.83
CA TRP A 105 9.48 -15.95 6.92
C TRP A 105 10.66 -14.97 6.86
N ASN A 106 10.79 -14.35 5.73
CA ASN A 106 11.55 -13.13 5.46
C ASN A 106 10.82 -12.38 4.33
N PRO A 107 11.14 -11.11 4.06
CA PRO A 107 10.50 -10.34 3.00
C PRO A 107 10.49 -11.03 1.64
N ASP A 108 11.65 -11.55 1.22
CA ASP A 108 11.80 -12.21 -0.10
C ASP A 108 10.93 -13.46 -0.24
N ASP A 109 10.86 -14.29 0.81
CA ASP A 109 10.02 -15.50 0.80
C ASP A 109 8.52 -15.16 0.79
N LEU A 110 8.09 -14.07 1.44
CA LEU A 110 6.71 -13.60 1.40
C LEU A 110 6.33 -13.12 -0.02
N HIS A 111 7.17 -12.29 -0.62
CA HIS A 111 6.97 -11.85 -2.01
C HIS A 111 7.01 -13.02 -2.99
N ALA A 112 7.94 -13.96 -2.82
CA ALA A 112 7.99 -15.17 -3.64
C ALA A 112 6.72 -16.02 -3.51
N ALA A 113 6.17 -16.15 -2.31
CA ALA A 113 4.91 -16.87 -2.08
C ALA A 113 3.73 -16.21 -2.82
N ILE A 114 3.65 -14.87 -2.84
CA ILE A 114 2.62 -14.12 -3.58
C ILE A 114 2.73 -14.40 -5.09
N ARG A 115 3.96 -14.33 -5.64
CA ARG A 115 4.21 -14.64 -7.07
C ARG A 115 3.84 -16.08 -7.42
N GLN A 116 4.29 -17.05 -6.60
CA GLN A 116 3.98 -18.47 -6.81
C GLN A 116 2.49 -18.77 -6.72
N ALA A 117 1.79 -18.17 -5.76
CA ALA A 117 0.33 -18.31 -5.64
C ALA A 117 -0.40 -17.81 -6.89
N HIS A 118 0.08 -16.73 -7.51
CA HIS A 118 -0.46 -16.24 -8.77
C HIS A 118 -0.22 -17.20 -9.93
N GLU A 119 1.02 -17.68 -10.10
CA GLU A 119 1.42 -18.56 -11.19
C GLU A 119 0.78 -19.95 -11.12
N LYS A 120 0.79 -20.55 -9.92
CA LYS A 120 0.38 -21.94 -9.71
C LYS A 120 -1.05 -22.10 -9.20
N ARG A 121 -1.74 -21.00 -8.90
CA ARG A 121 -3.07 -21.01 -8.28
C ARG A 121 -3.11 -21.71 -6.92
N GLU A 122 -2.06 -21.53 -6.13
CA GLU A 122 -1.90 -22.13 -4.81
C GLU A 122 -2.36 -21.18 -3.69
N ILE A 123 -2.70 -21.74 -2.55
CA ILE A 123 -3.04 -21.01 -1.34
C ILE A 123 -1.74 -20.67 -0.60
N ILE A 124 -1.65 -19.46 -0.04
CA ILE A 124 -0.54 -19.05 0.81
C ILE A 124 -0.84 -19.46 2.24
N GLU A 125 0.04 -20.23 2.86
CA GLU A 125 -0.06 -20.63 4.27
C GLU A 125 0.85 -19.76 5.13
N LEU A 126 0.25 -19.02 6.08
CA LEU A 126 0.95 -18.15 7.01
C LEU A 126 0.83 -18.74 8.42
N LEU A 127 1.95 -19.14 9.01
CA LEU A 127 2.00 -19.48 10.43
C LEU A 127 2.11 -18.19 11.23
N ILE A 128 1.13 -17.97 12.07
CA ILE A 128 0.96 -16.75 12.87
C ILE A 128 0.98 -17.13 14.36
N GLU A 129 1.75 -16.37 15.14
CA GLU A 129 1.70 -16.33 16.59
C GLU A 129 0.71 -15.24 17.03
N ASN A 130 -0.21 -15.60 17.91
CA ASN A 130 -1.11 -14.67 18.57
C ASN A 130 -1.11 -14.99 20.08
N GLU A 131 -0.48 -14.15 20.90
CA GLU A 131 -0.18 -14.42 22.29
C GLU A 131 0.60 -15.73 22.43
N ASP A 132 0.06 -16.73 23.13
CA ASP A 132 0.69 -18.04 23.35
C ASP A 132 0.31 -19.10 22.30
N PHE A 133 -0.44 -18.71 21.27
CA PHE A 133 -0.98 -19.66 20.28
C PHE A 133 -0.32 -19.50 18.91
N PHE A 134 0.02 -20.63 18.30
CA PHE A 134 0.44 -20.69 16.90
C PHE A 134 -0.67 -21.29 16.06
N ARG A 135 -1.00 -20.62 14.96
CA ARG A 135 -2.03 -21.05 14.03
C ARG A 135 -1.61 -20.83 12.59
N THR A 136 -1.92 -21.78 11.71
CA THR A 136 -1.78 -21.59 10.26
C THR A 136 -3.05 -20.96 9.71
N TYR A 137 -2.88 -19.81 9.06
CA TYR A 137 -3.89 -19.10 8.32
C TYR A 137 -3.71 -19.35 6.83
N ARG A 138 -4.80 -19.67 6.15
CA ARG A 138 -4.78 -19.95 4.71
C ARG A 138 -5.35 -18.75 3.96
N VAL A 139 -4.49 -18.07 3.21
CA VAL A 139 -4.86 -16.88 2.45
C VAL A 139 -5.05 -17.28 0.99
N ASP A 140 -6.30 -17.25 0.54
CA ASP A 140 -6.66 -17.49 -0.86
C ASP A 140 -6.53 -16.17 -1.65
N TYR A 141 -5.33 -15.96 -2.19
CA TYR A 141 -5.02 -14.79 -3.00
C TYR A 141 -4.19 -15.18 -4.22
N GLN A 142 -4.70 -14.85 -5.40
CA GLN A 142 -4.09 -15.22 -6.68
C GLN A 142 -3.88 -13.99 -7.58
N GLY A 143 -3.96 -12.79 -7.01
CA GLY A 143 -3.83 -11.52 -7.75
C GLY A 143 -2.39 -11.14 -8.12
N GLY A 144 -1.38 -11.85 -7.60
CA GLY A 144 0.02 -11.50 -7.79
C GLY A 144 0.46 -10.29 -6.97
N GLU A 145 1.68 -9.86 -7.19
CA GLU A 145 2.16 -8.62 -6.58
C GLU A 145 1.47 -7.40 -7.18
N ARG A 146 1.19 -6.42 -6.33
CA ARG A 146 0.52 -5.19 -6.74
C ARG A 146 1.22 -3.99 -6.11
N HIS A 147 1.93 -3.25 -6.95
CA HIS A 147 2.61 -2.03 -6.57
C HIS A 147 1.92 -0.83 -7.21
N PRO A 148 1.58 0.23 -6.44
CA PRO A 148 0.90 1.40 -6.97
C PRO A 148 1.85 2.29 -7.78
N HIS A 149 1.41 2.72 -8.96
CA HIS A 149 2.12 3.65 -9.82
C HIS A 149 1.18 4.75 -10.33
N LEU A 150 1.76 5.90 -10.63
CA LEU A 150 1.05 6.98 -11.31
C LEU A 150 1.37 6.94 -12.80
N GLU A 151 0.33 6.88 -13.62
CA GLU A 151 0.44 6.90 -15.08
C GLU A 151 -0.22 8.14 -15.65
N ARG A 152 0.44 8.78 -16.62
CA ARG A 152 -0.10 9.94 -17.32
C ARG A 152 -1.32 9.58 -18.15
N ILE A 153 -2.36 10.41 -18.06
CA ILE A 153 -3.52 10.34 -18.95
C ILE A 153 -3.20 11.16 -20.20
N SER A 154 -3.09 10.49 -21.35
CA SER A 154 -2.82 11.15 -22.61
C SER A 154 -3.87 12.23 -22.94
N GLY A 155 -3.43 13.38 -23.44
CA GLY A 155 -4.30 14.49 -23.81
C GLY A 155 -4.81 15.36 -22.64
N LYS A 156 -4.55 15.02 -21.38
CA LYS A 156 -4.86 15.88 -20.23
C LYS A 156 -3.67 16.76 -19.81
N PRO A 157 -3.92 17.97 -19.28
CA PRO A 157 -2.85 18.81 -18.70
C PRO A 157 -2.14 18.09 -17.55
N ASP A 158 -0.88 18.42 -17.33
CA ASP A 158 -0.07 17.89 -16.22
C ASP A 158 -0.11 18.82 -15.01
N LEU A 159 -1.24 18.87 -14.34
CA LEU A 159 -1.41 19.75 -13.19
C LEU A 159 -0.66 19.26 -11.96
N LEU A 160 -0.47 17.94 -11.81
CA LEU A 160 0.26 17.38 -10.65
C LEU A 160 1.73 17.81 -10.68
N SER A 161 2.39 17.70 -11.83
CA SER A 161 3.77 18.17 -11.99
C SER A 161 3.87 19.69 -11.84
N ASP A 162 2.88 20.45 -12.28
CA ASP A 162 2.86 21.91 -12.12
C ASP A 162 2.73 22.34 -10.66
N ILE A 163 1.98 21.57 -9.83
CA ILE A 163 1.87 21.80 -8.38
C ILE A 163 3.22 21.48 -7.70
N ALA A 164 3.92 20.42 -8.13
CA ALA A 164 5.19 19.99 -7.55
C ALA A 164 6.38 20.88 -7.93
N LYS A 165 6.27 21.72 -8.97
CA LYS A 165 7.34 22.63 -9.35
C LYS A 165 7.58 23.70 -8.30
N MET A 166 8.83 23.88 -7.91
CA MET A 166 9.24 25.00 -7.05
C MET A 166 8.92 26.33 -7.74
N LYS A 167 8.08 27.17 -7.12
CA LYS A 167 7.73 28.49 -7.62
C LYS A 167 8.68 29.61 -7.16
N ALA A 168 9.56 29.34 -6.19
CA ALA A 168 10.57 30.25 -5.70
C ALA A 168 11.96 29.67 -5.91
N ALA A 169 12.92 30.51 -6.30
CA ALA A 169 14.33 30.12 -6.33
C ALA A 169 14.78 29.78 -4.89
N PRO A 170 15.62 28.75 -4.69
CA PRO A 170 16.15 28.45 -3.37
C PRO A 170 16.95 29.65 -2.86
N VAL A 171 16.62 30.14 -1.66
CA VAL A 171 17.41 31.19 -1.00
C VAL A 171 18.76 30.57 -0.64
N PRO A 172 19.90 31.16 -1.09
CA PRO A 172 21.19 30.64 -0.73
C PRO A 172 21.36 30.73 0.80
N VAL A 173 21.59 29.60 1.44
CA VAL A 173 21.93 29.56 2.86
C VAL A 173 23.35 30.00 2.98
N THR A 174 23.59 31.27 3.32
CA THR A 174 24.92 31.76 3.79
C THR A 174 25.18 31.08 5.14
N ARG A 175 26.14 30.16 5.13
CA ARG A 175 26.72 29.65 6.40
C ARG A 175 27.75 30.69 6.82
N ASP A 176 27.46 31.41 7.90
CA ASP A 176 28.45 32.17 8.69
C ASP A 176 29.28 31.20 9.54
#